data_63e28653e5cb710f65b4e67442749d4c
#
_entry.id   63e28653e5cb710f65b4e67442749d4c
#
_cell.length_a   1.000
_cell.length_b   1.000
_cell.length_c   1.000
_cell.angle_alpha   90.00
_cell.angle_beta   90.00
_cell.angle_gamma   90.00
#
_symmetry.space_group_name_H-M   'P 1'
#
loop_
_entity.id
_entity.type
_entity.pdbx_description
1 polymer ?
#
loop_
_entity_poly.entity_id
_entity_poly.type
_entity_poly.pdbx_seq_one_letter_code
_entity_poly.pdbx_strand_id
1 'polypeptide(L)'
;MSRKTVIIGCVAGGATTAARLRRRVEDMEIVLIEKGDNISYANCGLPYYIGGIINDRNELLLQTPEAMRTKFNIDVRVANEVTAIDTRGKRITVTDKKAGKEYTETYDNLVIATGSVPFKPPIPGIDGENLFTVWTIADTDLIKSFVGQRQPKSAAVIGGGFIGLEMAE
;
A
#
# COMPACT_ATOMS: atom_id res chain seq x y z
N MET A 1 12.74 23.42 17.86
CA MET A 1 11.52 22.71 17.46
C MET A 1 11.92 21.48 16.66
N SER A 2 11.38 20.32 16.97
CA SER A 2 11.60 19.10 16.20
C SER A 2 11.06 19.32 14.78
N ARG A 3 11.80 18.86 13.74
CA ARG A 3 11.33 18.93 12.35
C ARG A 3 10.31 17.83 12.12
N LYS A 4 9.24 18.18 11.40
CA LYS A 4 8.17 17.26 11.02
C LYS A 4 8.36 16.77 9.57
N THR A 5 8.41 15.46 9.41
CA THR A 5 8.45 14.83 8.08
C THR A 5 7.17 14.04 7.87
N VAL A 6 6.42 14.38 6.84
CA VAL A 6 5.24 13.63 6.37
C VAL A 6 5.64 12.76 5.18
N ILE A 7 5.22 11.49 5.20
CA ILE A 7 5.51 10.52 4.15
C ILE A 7 4.19 9.96 3.62
N ILE A 8 3.97 10.09 2.31
CA ILE A 8 2.77 9.61 1.62
C ILE A 8 3.08 8.27 0.96
N GLY A 9 2.34 7.23 1.34
CA GLY A 9 2.56 5.84 0.93
C GLY A 9 3.46 5.09 1.91
N CYS A 10 3.00 3.93 2.37
CA CYS A 10 3.58 3.22 3.51
C CYS A 10 3.99 1.77 3.20
N VAL A 11 4.17 1.42 1.94
CA VAL A 11 4.59 0.06 1.59
C VAL A 11 6.13 -0.05 1.58
N ALA A 12 6.78 -0.13 0.44
CA ALA A 12 8.24 -0.34 0.41
C ALA A 12 9.01 0.97 0.70
N GLY A 13 8.85 1.98 -0.17
CA GLY A 13 9.64 3.22 -0.11
C GLY A 13 9.37 4.04 1.15
N GLY A 14 8.08 4.25 1.48
CA GLY A 14 7.71 5.08 2.62
C GLY A 14 8.06 4.45 3.96
N ALA A 15 7.73 3.18 4.19
CA ALA A 15 8.05 2.48 5.43
C ALA A 15 9.58 2.40 5.66
N THR A 16 10.35 2.10 4.61
CA THR A 16 11.82 2.07 4.68
C THR A 16 12.40 3.45 4.99
N THR A 17 11.86 4.50 4.35
CA THR A 17 12.28 5.88 4.61
C THR A 17 12.01 6.28 6.05
N ALA A 18 10.81 6.02 6.55
CA ALA A 18 10.43 6.34 7.93
C ALA A 18 11.33 5.65 8.96
N ALA A 19 11.55 4.35 8.80
CA ALA A 19 12.43 3.59 9.67
C ALA A 19 13.89 4.07 9.60
N ARG A 20 14.37 4.49 8.42
CA ARG A 20 15.72 5.05 8.26
C ARG A 20 15.85 6.42 8.88
N LEU A 21 14.87 7.29 8.71
CA LEU A 21 14.85 8.62 9.33
C LEU A 21 14.88 8.51 10.85
N ARG A 22 14.05 7.66 11.45
CA ARG A 22 14.04 7.46 12.90
C ARG A 22 15.40 7.02 13.45
N ARG A 23 16.08 6.12 12.75
CA ARG A 23 17.44 5.70 13.16
C ARG A 23 18.50 6.78 13.02
N ARG A 24 18.26 7.82 12.22
CA ARG A 24 19.18 8.93 12.01
C ARG A 24 18.89 10.13 12.89
N VAL A 25 17.61 10.37 13.20
CA VAL A 25 17.16 11.54 13.96
C VAL A 25 16.06 11.07 14.91
N GLU A 26 16.43 10.87 16.16
CA GLU A 26 15.57 10.26 17.17
C GLU A 26 14.36 11.11 17.56
N ASP A 27 14.51 12.42 17.58
CA ASP A 27 13.50 13.40 18.01
C ASP A 27 12.62 13.93 16.85
N MET A 28 12.82 13.46 15.61
CA MET A 28 12.02 13.89 14.45
C MET A 28 10.56 13.44 14.59
N GLU A 29 9.62 14.34 14.34
CA GLU A 29 8.23 13.96 14.17
C GLU A 29 8.04 13.32 12.79
N ILE A 30 7.59 12.06 12.74
CA ILE A 30 7.39 11.32 11.50
C ILE A 30 5.94 10.88 11.42
N VAL A 31 5.25 11.29 10.36
CA VAL A 31 3.88 10.90 10.04
C VAL A 31 3.87 10.10 8.74
N LEU A 32 3.35 8.90 8.77
CA LEU A 32 3.11 8.03 7.62
C LEU A 32 1.63 8.02 7.28
N ILE A 33 1.28 8.31 6.02
CA ILE A 33 -0.11 8.36 5.55
C ILE A 33 -0.29 7.34 4.43
N GLU A 34 -1.23 6.40 4.62
CA GLU A 34 -1.54 5.33 3.69
C GLU A 34 -3.04 5.30 3.36
N LYS A 35 -3.34 5.29 2.06
CA LYS A 35 -4.73 5.23 1.57
C LYS A 35 -5.39 3.88 1.76
N GLY A 36 -4.60 2.81 1.84
CA GLY A 36 -5.03 1.44 2.11
C GLY A 36 -5.05 1.11 3.60
N ASP A 37 -5.45 -0.12 3.93
CA ASP A 37 -5.50 -0.60 5.31
C ASP A 37 -4.19 -1.27 5.76
N ASN A 38 -3.30 -1.63 4.85
CA ASN A 38 -2.08 -2.37 5.13
C ASN A 38 -0.85 -1.53 4.78
N ILE A 39 0.17 -1.65 5.60
CA ILE A 39 1.49 -1.04 5.38
C ILE A 39 2.56 -2.11 5.30
N SER A 40 3.70 -1.80 4.67
CA SER A 40 4.92 -2.62 4.74
C SER A 40 4.66 -4.12 4.55
N TYR A 41 4.09 -4.48 3.42
CA TYR A 41 3.85 -5.87 3.06
C TYR A 41 4.76 -6.34 1.92
N ALA A 42 4.92 -7.66 1.81
CA ALA A 42 5.75 -8.32 0.79
C ALA A 42 5.02 -8.35 -0.57
N ASN A 43 5.21 -7.32 -1.40
CA ASN A 43 4.58 -7.26 -2.74
C ASN A 43 4.92 -8.48 -3.59
N CYS A 44 6.18 -8.95 -3.55
CA CYS A 44 6.61 -10.14 -4.29
C CYS A 44 6.03 -11.45 -3.71
N GLY A 45 5.42 -11.42 -2.53
CA GLY A 45 4.74 -12.57 -1.94
C GLY A 45 3.30 -12.76 -2.42
N LEU A 46 2.72 -11.76 -3.05
CA LEU A 46 1.30 -11.78 -3.44
C LEU A 46 0.96 -12.95 -4.39
N PRO A 47 1.70 -13.21 -5.48
CA PRO A 47 1.47 -14.38 -6.33
C PRO A 47 1.55 -15.69 -5.57
N TYR A 48 2.55 -15.85 -4.72
CA TYR A 48 2.77 -17.07 -3.93
C TYR A 48 1.67 -17.32 -2.88
N TYR A 49 1.06 -16.26 -2.36
CA TYR A 49 -0.12 -16.41 -1.51
C TYR A 49 -1.36 -16.80 -2.31
N ILE A 50 -1.55 -16.29 -3.54
CA ILE A 50 -2.62 -16.71 -4.43
C ILE A 50 -2.47 -18.18 -4.78
N GLY A 51 -1.27 -18.61 -5.17
CA GLY A 51 -0.94 -20.01 -5.54
C GLY A 51 -0.90 -20.98 -4.35
N GLY A 52 -0.99 -20.52 -3.10
CA GLY A 52 -1.03 -21.35 -1.91
C GLY A 52 0.33 -21.82 -1.41
N ILE A 53 1.44 -21.27 -1.90
CA ILE A 53 2.79 -21.51 -1.35
C ILE A 53 2.91 -20.80 0.00
N ILE A 54 2.48 -19.54 0.08
CA ILE A 54 2.27 -18.85 1.35
C ILE A 54 0.82 -19.14 1.79
N ASN A 55 0.66 -19.79 2.93
CA ASN A 55 -0.66 -20.20 3.40
C ASN A 55 -1.29 -19.21 4.36
N ASP A 56 -0.49 -18.54 5.19
CA ASP A 56 -0.98 -17.53 6.12
C ASP A 56 -0.82 -16.13 5.53
N ARG A 57 -1.95 -15.44 5.39
CA ARG A 57 -2.01 -14.04 4.93
C ARG A 57 -1.12 -13.11 5.77
N ASN A 58 -0.97 -13.40 7.05
CA ASN A 58 -0.18 -12.58 7.96
C ASN A 58 1.32 -12.62 7.64
N GLU A 59 1.81 -13.66 6.97
CA GLU A 59 3.20 -13.74 6.52
C GLU A 59 3.54 -12.68 5.46
N LEU A 60 2.53 -12.15 4.76
CA LEU A 60 2.71 -11.02 3.85
C LEU A 60 2.96 -9.70 4.59
N LEU A 61 2.52 -9.56 5.85
CA LEU A 61 2.56 -8.32 6.61
C LEU A 61 3.90 -8.20 7.36
N LEU A 62 4.83 -7.43 6.81
CA LEU A 62 6.17 -7.25 7.41
C LEU A 62 6.13 -6.35 8.64
N GLN A 63 5.27 -5.34 8.64
CA GLN A 63 5.04 -4.44 9.78
C GLN A 63 3.56 -4.09 9.87
N THR A 64 3.14 -3.78 11.10
CA THR A 64 1.80 -3.25 11.37
C THR A 64 1.87 -1.78 11.80
N PRO A 65 0.79 -0.99 11.66
CA PRO A 65 0.74 0.38 12.17
C PRO A 65 1.10 0.45 13.66
N GLU A 66 0.65 -0.51 14.46
CA GLU A 66 0.93 -0.61 15.89
C GLU A 66 2.43 -0.85 16.15
N ALA A 67 3.04 -1.79 15.42
CA ALA A 67 4.47 -2.05 15.56
C ALA A 67 5.34 -0.85 15.16
N MET A 68 4.95 -0.11 14.13
CA MET A 68 5.66 1.11 13.73
C MET A 68 5.52 2.21 14.79
N ARG A 69 4.34 2.32 15.42
CA ARG A 69 4.08 3.27 16.48
C ARG A 69 4.88 2.95 17.76
N THR A 70 4.82 1.70 18.20
CA THR A 70 5.45 1.29 19.47
C THR A 70 6.97 1.14 19.38
N LYS A 71 7.49 0.55 18.31
CA LYS A 71 8.93 0.29 18.14
C LYS A 71 9.72 1.48 17.61
N PHE A 72 9.08 2.32 16.77
CA PHE A 72 9.78 3.40 16.08
C PHE A 72 9.22 4.79 16.39
N ASN A 73 8.21 4.90 17.26
CA ASN A 73 7.56 6.18 17.56
C ASN A 73 7.19 6.96 16.28
N ILE A 74 6.52 6.29 15.34
CA ILE A 74 6.05 6.85 14.07
C ILE A 74 4.53 6.91 14.10
N ASP A 75 3.94 8.07 13.81
CA ASP A 75 2.49 8.20 13.65
C ASP A 75 2.08 7.61 12.30
N VAL A 76 1.34 6.51 12.32
CA VAL A 76 0.88 5.80 11.12
C VAL A 76 -0.62 5.91 11.01
N ARG A 77 -1.09 6.47 9.88
CA ARG A 77 -2.50 6.68 9.58
C ARG A 77 -2.88 5.91 8.33
N VAL A 78 -3.56 4.78 8.51
CA VAL A 78 -4.11 3.95 7.43
C VAL A 78 -5.54 4.35 7.09
N ALA A 79 -6.01 4.01 5.90
CA ALA A 79 -7.28 4.46 5.33
C ALA A 79 -7.39 6.00 5.25
N ASN A 80 -6.26 6.67 5.12
CA ASN A 80 -6.13 8.11 4.99
C ASN A 80 -5.54 8.46 3.62
N GLU A 81 -6.28 9.17 2.79
CA GLU A 81 -5.88 9.51 1.43
C GLU A 81 -5.49 10.98 1.32
N VAL A 82 -4.27 11.24 0.86
CA VAL A 82 -3.83 12.60 0.53
C VAL A 82 -4.44 12.98 -0.81
N THR A 83 -5.27 14.04 -0.80
CA THR A 83 -6.01 14.51 -1.97
C THR A 83 -5.41 15.77 -2.59
N ALA A 84 -4.66 16.57 -1.81
CA ALA A 84 -4.00 17.78 -2.33
C ALA A 84 -2.70 18.07 -1.58
N ILE A 85 -1.78 18.75 -2.26
CA ILE A 85 -0.49 19.21 -1.72
C ILE A 85 -0.35 20.70 -2.01
N ASP A 86 -0.26 21.52 -0.95
CA ASP A 86 0.12 22.93 -1.04
C ASP A 86 1.61 23.07 -0.66
N THR A 87 2.45 23.14 -1.67
CA THR A 87 3.91 23.21 -1.47
C THR A 87 4.35 24.58 -0.92
N ARG A 88 3.60 25.66 -1.17
CA ARG A 88 3.90 27.00 -0.65
C ARG A 88 3.54 27.11 0.81
N GLY A 89 2.35 26.63 1.19
CA GLY A 89 1.89 26.58 2.57
C GLY A 89 2.44 25.42 3.39
N LYS A 90 3.24 24.51 2.77
CA LYS A 90 3.78 23.30 3.41
C LYS A 90 2.73 22.50 4.15
N ARG A 91 1.64 22.20 3.46
CA ARG A 91 0.52 21.43 4.02
C ARG A 91 -0.06 20.49 2.97
N ILE A 92 -0.68 19.44 3.44
CA ILE A 92 -1.44 18.49 2.62
C ILE A 92 -2.88 18.44 3.13
N THR A 93 -3.79 18.13 2.22
CA THR A 93 -5.19 17.79 2.55
C THR A 93 -5.33 16.28 2.57
N VAL A 94 -5.96 15.75 3.61
CA VAL A 94 -6.10 14.31 3.85
C VAL A 94 -7.55 13.98 4.12
N THR A 95 -8.08 12.96 3.43
CA THR A 95 -9.40 12.39 3.71
C THR A 95 -9.25 11.11 4.54
N ASP A 96 -9.76 11.13 5.77
CA ASP A 96 -9.94 9.93 6.57
C ASP A 96 -11.18 9.16 6.04
N LYS A 97 -10.93 8.04 5.35
CA LYS A 97 -11.99 7.24 4.73
C LYS A 97 -12.90 6.54 5.74
N LYS A 98 -12.39 6.25 6.94
CA LYS A 98 -13.17 5.59 8.00
C LYS A 98 -14.11 6.58 8.70
N ALA A 99 -13.61 7.79 8.96
CA ALA A 99 -14.40 8.82 9.60
C ALA A 99 -15.24 9.65 8.61
N GLY A 100 -14.96 9.57 7.29
CA GLY A 100 -15.58 10.40 6.26
C GLY A 100 -15.27 11.89 6.44
N LYS A 101 -14.12 12.23 6.99
CA LYS A 101 -13.72 13.60 7.32
C LYS A 101 -12.45 14.00 6.60
N GLU A 102 -12.37 15.27 6.26
CA GLU A 102 -11.17 15.89 5.71
C GLU A 102 -10.45 16.69 6.79
N TYR A 103 -9.11 16.65 6.77
CA TYR A 103 -8.27 17.45 7.64
C TYR A 103 -7.00 17.90 6.92
N THR A 104 -6.31 18.87 7.49
CA THR A 104 -5.05 19.40 6.98
C THR A 104 -3.90 18.96 7.89
N GLU A 105 -2.79 18.51 7.27
CA GLU A 105 -1.55 18.17 7.96
C GLU A 105 -0.42 19.05 7.44
N THR A 106 0.37 19.65 8.36
CA THR A 106 1.53 20.48 8.00
C THR A 106 2.83 19.68 8.03
N TYR A 107 3.84 20.13 7.28
CA TYR A 107 5.15 19.47 7.23
C TYR A 107 6.30 20.46 7.06
N ASP A 108 7.48 20.11 7.55
CA ASP A 108 8.74 20.74 7.16
C ASP A 108 9.31 20.08 5.90
N ASN A 109 9.24 18.72 5.86
CA ASN A 109 9.66 17.90 4.74
C ASN A 109 8.52 16.99 4.31
N LEU A 110 8.38 16.78 3.00
CA LEU A 110 7.40 15.87 2.41
C LEU A 110 8.12 14.83 1.56
N VAL A 111 7.80 13.56 1.80
CA VAL A 111 8.25 12.42 0.98
C VAL A 111 7.03 11.85 0.27
N ILE A 112 7.13 11.70 -1.05
CA ILE A 112 6.09 11.11 -1.89
C ILE A 112 6.58 9.71 -2.32
N ALA A 113 5.96 8.66 -1.79
CA ALA A 113 6.30 7.27 -2.02
C ALA A 113 5.05 6.44 -2.42
N THR A 114 4.20 7.02 -3.25
CA THR A 114 2.88 6.50 -3.62
C THR A 114 2.91 5.27 -4.52
N GLY A 115 4.07 4.91 -5.03
CA GLY A 115 4.23 3.77 -5.95
C GLY A 115 3.54 3.99 -7.30
N SER A 116 3.04 2.90 -7.87
CA SER A 116 2.36 2.86 -9.16
C SER A 116 0.99 2.19 -9.01
N VAL A 117 0.20 2.20 -10.07
CA VAL A 117 -1.05 1.46 -10.18
C VAL A 117 -1.04 0.64 -11.47
N PRO A 118 -1.70 -0.54 -11.50
CA PRO A 118 -1.86 -1.29 -12.74
C PRO A 118 -2.60 -0.48 -13.79
N PHE A 119 -2.07 -0.44 -14.98
CA PHE A 119 -2.75 0.17 -16.12
C PHE A 119 -3.70 -0.84 -16.75
N LYS A 120 -4.97 -0.50 -16.84
CA LYS A 120 -5.97 -1.23 -17.62
C LYS A 120 -6.17 -0.50 -18.96
N PRO A 121 -5.82 -1.11 -20.09
CA PRO A 121 -6.02 -0.47 -21.39
C PRO A 121 -7.54 -0.34 -21.68
N PRO A 122 -7.98 0.72 -22.41
CA PRO A 122 -9.39 0.95 -22.70
C PRO A 122 -9.89 0.04 -23.83
N ILE A 123 -10.00 -1.26 -23.56
CA ILE A 123 -10.50 -2.28 -24.49
C ILE A 123 -11.84 -2.84 -23.99
N PRO A 124 -12.74 -3.27 -24.89
CA PRO A 124 -14.01 -3.86 -24.51
C PRO A 124 -13.84 -5.07 -23.60
N GLY A 125 -14.59 -5.12 -22.51
CA GLY A 125 -14.59 -6.23 -21.55
C GLY A 125 -13.52 -6.15 -20.45
N ILE A 126 -12.68 -5.11 -20.40
CA ILE A 126 -11.60 -4.97 -19.41
C ILE A 126 -12.09 -4.86 -17.96
N ASP A 127 -13.34 -4.47 -17.76
CA ASP A 127 -13.97 -4.34 -16.45
C ASP A 127 -14.88 -5.54 -16.10
N GLY A 128 -14.67 -6.69 -16.77
CA GLY A 128 -15.40 -7.92 -16.47
C GLY A 128 -15.15 -8.40 -15.02
N GLU A 129 -16.17 -8.99 -14.38
CA GLU A 129 -16.14 -9.44 -12.98
C GLU A 129 -15.06 -10.49 -12.67
N ASN A 130 -14.58 -11.21 -13.69
CA ASN A 130 -13.53 -12.24 -13.59
C ASN A 130 -12.16 -11.75 -14.08
N LEU A 131 -11.96 -10.43 -14.13
CA LEU A 131 -10.76 -9.79 -14.62
C LEU A 131 -10.06 -9.05 -13.45
N PHE A 132 -8.86 -9.46 -13.15
CA PHE A 132 -8.12 -9.00 -11.97
C PHE A 132 -6.76 -8.43 -12.36
N THR A 133 -6.23 -7.56 -11.49
CA THR A 133 -4.83 -7.13 -11.49
C THR A 133 -4.25 -7.46 -10.12
N VAL A 134 -2.98 -7.86 -10.07
CA VAL A 134 -2.28 -8.13 -8.81
C VAL A 134 -1.47 -6.90 -8.44
N TRP A 135 -1.86 -6.23 -7.36
CA TRP A 135 -1.18 -5.00 -6.92
C TRP A 135 -1.17 -4.82 -5.41
N THR A 136 -2.30 -5.02 -4.74
CA THR A 136 -2.45 -4.85 -3.29
C THR A 136 -2.84 -6.17 -2.61
N ILE A 137 -2.75 -6.19 -1.28
CA ILE A 137 -3.28 -7.32 -0.49
C ILE A 137 -4.79 -7.49 -0.73
N ALA A 138 -5.54 -6.40 -0.86
CA ALA A 138 -6.98 -6.48 -1.11
C ALA A 138 -7.29 -7.14 -2.47
N ASP A 139 -6.54 -6.80 -3.53
CA ASP A 139 -6.67 -7.46 -4.82
C ASP A 139 -6.36 -8.97 -4.72
N THR A 140 -5.35 -9.31 -3.95
CA THR A 140 -4.91 -10.69 -3.72
C THR A 140 -5.98 -11.49 -2.96
N ASP A 141 -6.56 -10.91 -1.90
CA ASP A 141 -7.66 -11.50 -1.16
C ASP A 141 -8.88 -11.74 -2.07
N LEU A 142 -9.17 -10.79 -2.94
CA LEU A 142 -10.27 -10.89 -3.92
C LEU A 142 -10.02 -12.04 -4.92
N ILE A 143 -8.83 -12.13 -5.50
CA ILE A 143 -8.46 -13.19 -6.44
C ILE A 143 -8.54 -14.56 -5.75
N LYS A 144 -7.94 -14.70 -4.57
CA LYS A 144 -7.94 -15.96 -3.82
C LYS A 144 -9.36 -16.41 -3.46
N SER A 145 -10.19 -15.47 -3.03
CA SER A 145 -11.61 -15.72 -2.75
C SER A 145 -12.37 -16.17 -3.99
N PHE A 146 -12.17 -15.49 -5.13
CA PHE A 146 -12.80 -15.85 -6.40
C PHE A 146 -12.40 -17.26 -6.85
N VAL A 147 -11.11 -17.57 -6.83
CA VAL A 147 -10.59 -18.90 -7.19
C VAL A 147 -11.17 -19.98 -6.27
N GLY A 148 -11.18 -19.75 -4.97
CA GLY A 148 -11.70 -20.71 -3.98
C GLY A 148 -13.21 -20.98 -4.14
N GLN A 149 -13.99 -19.94 -4.43
CA GLN A 149 -15.45 -20.05 -4.57
C GLN A 149 -15.89 -20.60 -5.94
N ARG A 150 -15.25 -20.13 -7.02
CA ARG A 150 -15.67 -20.44 -8.40
C ARG A 150 -14.95 -21.67 -8.98
N GLN A 151 -13.80 -22.04 -8.42
CA GLN A 151 -12.96 -23.16 -8.88
C GLN A 151 -12.80 -23.18 -10.42
N PRO A 152 -12.29 -22.09 -11.02
CA PRO A 152 -12.16 -21.99 -12.47
C PRO A 152 -11.23 -23.10 -12.99
N LYS A 153 -11.58 -23.71 -14.12
CA LYS A 153 -10.79 -24.78 -14.74
C LYS A 153 -9.60 -24.26 -15.54
N SER A 154 -9.61 -22.97 -15.87
CA SER A 154 -8.55 -22.31 -16.64
C SER A 154 -8.48 -20.85 -16.28
N ALA A 155 -7.29 -20.28 -16.40
CA ALA A 155 -7.04 -18.86 -16.28
C ALA A 155 -6.22 -18.39 -17.48
N ALA A 156 -6.43 -17.16 -17.91
CA ALA A 156 -5.60 -16.50 -18.91
C ALA A 156 -4.79 -15.39 -18.23
N VAL A 157 -3.49 -15.40 -18.42
CA VAL A 157 -2.59 -14.34 -17.97
C VAL A 157 -2.25 -13.44 -19.14
N ILE A 158 -2.60 -12.16 -19.04
CA ILE A 158 -2.33 -11.17 -20.08
C ILE A 158 -1.11 -10.36 -19.69
N GLY A 159 0.00 -10.61 -20.38
CA GLY A 159 1.30 -9.98 -20.14
C GLY A 159 2.35 -10.96 -19.62
N GLY A 160 3.48 -11.04 -20.32
CA GLY A 160 4.62 -11.92 -19.99
C GLY A 160 5.73 -11.23 -19.20
N GLY A 161 5.40 -10.21 -18.39
CA GLY A 161 6.32 -9.63 -17.43
C GLY A 161 6.47 -10.51 -16.18
N PHE A 162 7.35 -10.14 -15.24
CA PHE A 162 7.62 -10.93 -14.03
C PHE A 162 6.36 -11.32 -13.26
N ILE A 163 5.45 -10.37 -13.02
CA ILE A 163 4.18 -10.64 -12.33
C ILE A 163 3.34 -11.67 -13.08
N GLY A 164 3.26 -11.53 -14.42
CA GLY A 164 2.48 -12.46 -15.24
C GLY A 164 3.05 -13.88 -15.24
N LEU A 165 4.38 -14.02 -15.24
CA LEU A 165 5.04 -15.33 -15.15
C LEU A 165 4.81 -15.96 -13.78
N GLU A 166 4.99 -15.22 -12.69
CA GLU A 166 4.72 -15.68 -11.32
C GLU A 166 3.24 -16.06 -11.09
N MET A 167 2.32 -15.39 -11.79
CA MET A 167 0.89 -15.72 -11.70
C MET A 167 0.50 -16.93 -12.54
N ALA A 168 1.32 -17.33 -13.52
CA ALA A 168 1.08 -18.51 -14.35
C ALA A 168 1.64 -19.80 -13.73
N GLU A 169 2.51 -19.68 -12.76
CA GLU A 169 3.15 -20.78 -12.02
C GLU A 169 2.23 -21.34 -10.92
#